data_c9ff24e0c8cad25c9cf1af91134a9c16
#
_entry.id   c9ff24e0c8cad25c9cf1af91134a9c16
#
_cell.length_a   1.000
_cell.length_b   1.000
_cell.length_c   1.000
_cell.angle_alpha   90.00
_cell.angle_beta   90.00
_cell.angle_gamma   90.00
#
_symmetry.space_group_name_H-M   'P 1'
#
loop_
_entity.id
_entity.type
_entity.pdbx_description
1 polymer ?
#
loop_
_entity_poly.entity_id
_entity_poly.type
_entity_poly.pdbx_seq_one_letter_code
_entity_poly.pdbx_strand_id
1 'polypeptide(L)'
;SVSMKDERGTNDMDNNCYRLGLDVGSTTAKIVILDPRGEVAFCDYRRHQADIDGVVSGLLHDAAARLGDPEVAVTVTGSVGMGIAERFAVPFVQEVIAAVQYVRQREHGIATIIDIGGEDAKIVYLRDDGQADLRMNGNCAGGTGAFIDQMALLLGTEIDELDTLAGQATHIHPIASR
;
A
#
# COMPACT_ATOMS: atom_id res chain seq x y z
N SER A 1 -16.24 -29.28 -6.54
CA SER A 1 -17.46 -29.14 -5.73
C SER A 1 -17.23 -28.04 -4.70
N VAL A 2 -17.98 -26.95 -4.86
CA VAL A 2 -17.95 -25.79 -3.97
C VAL A 2 -18.64 -26.17 -2.67
N SER A 3 -17.93 -26.20 -1.57
CA SER A 3 -18.50 -26.36 -0.23
C SER A 3 -19.01 -25.01 0.28
N MET A 4 -20.28 -24.98 0.69
CA MET A 4 -20.94 -23.78 1.24
C MET A 4 -20.43 -23.46 2.65
N LYS A 5 -20.26 -22.18 2.91
CA LYS A 5 -19.73 -21.57 4.13
C LYS A 5 -20.72 -21.67 5.30
N ASP A 6 -20.20 -21.98 6.49
CA ASP A 6 -20.86 -21.69 7.77
C ASP A 6 -20.62 -20.20 8.13
N GLU A 7 -21.62 -19.55 8.72
CA GLU A 7 -21.70 -18.11 9.01
C GLU A 7 -20.73 -17.61 10.09
N ARG A 8 -19.74 -18.38 10.49
CA ARG A 8 -18.69 -18.01 11.47
C ARG A 8 -17.28 -17.93 10.92
N GLY A 9 -17.13 -17.95 9.62
CA GLY A 9 -15.99 -17.37 8.88
C GLY A 9 -14.56 -17.80 9.24
N THR A 10 -14.35 -18.88 9.97
CA THR A 10 -12.99 -19.41 10.21
C THR A 10 -12.93 -20.84 9.70
N ASN A 11 -12.39 -21.01 8.52
CA ASN A 11 -12.03 -22.31 7.98
C ASN A 11 -10.72 -22.76 8.62
N ASP A 12 -10.69 -23.94 9.23
CA ASP A 12 -9.48 -24.59 9.80
C ASP A 12 -8.34 -24.82 8.77
N MET A 13 -8.57 -24.51 7.49
CA MET A 13 -7.54 -24.53 6.44
C MET A 13 -6.66 -23.28 6.39
N ASP A 14 -7.04 -22.19 7.09
CA ASP A 14 -6.32 -20.92 7.06
C ASP A 14 -5.10 -20.86 8.00
N ASN A 15 -4.90 -21.85 8.87
CA ASN A 15 -3.87 -21.78 9.92
C ASN A 15 -2.45 -22.12 9.45
N ASN A 16 -2.25 -22.56 8.19
CA ASN A 16 -0.92 -22.92 7.67
C ASN A 16 -0.60 -22.29 6.31
N CYS A 17 -1.41 -21.35 5.84
CA CYS A 17 -1.25 -20.68 4.56
C CYS A 17 -0.56 -19.31 4.74
N TYR A 18 0.41 -19.02 3.90
CA TYR A 18 0.98 -17.66 3.80
C TYR A 18 -0.06 -16.70 3.20
N ARG A 19 0.01 -15.43 3.58
CA ARG A 19 -0.90 -14.39 3.05
C ARG A 19 -0.09 -13.35 2.32
N LEU A 20 -0.38 -13.18 1.04
CA LEU A 20 0.28 -12.24 0.15
C LEU A 20 -0.63 -11.04 -0.10
N GLY A 21 -0.16 -9.85 0.28
CA GLY A 21 -0.72 -8.57 -0.12
C GLY A 21 0.11 -7.96 -1.25
N LEU A 22 -0.53 -7.59 -2.35
CA LEU A 22 0.08 -6.91 -3.48
C LEU A 22 -0.60 -5.55 -3.66
N ASP A 23 0.17 -4.46 -3.48
CA ASP A 23 -0.28 -3.09 -3.72
C ASP A 23 0.36 -2.58 -5.01
N VAL A 24 -0.48 -2.29 -6.02
CA VAL A 24 -0.02 -1.76 -7.30
C VAL A 24 -0.67 -0.39 -7.54
N GLY A 25 0.10 0.63 -7.24
CA GLY A 25 -0.28 2.03 -7.46
C GLY A 25 0.11 2.55 -8.84
N SER A 26 -0.07 3.85 -9.08
CA SER A 26 0.27 4.51 -10.35
C SER A 26 1.77 4.52 -10.67
N THR A 27 2.63 4.50 -9.66
CA THR A 27 4.09 4.63 -9.83
C THR A 27 4.89 3.46 -9.26
N THR A 28 4.30 2.70 -8.33
CA THR A 28 5.03 1.71 -7.54
C THR A 28 4.23 0.43 -7.37
N ALA A 29 4.95 -0.68 -7.20
CA ALA A 29 4.39 -1.95 -6.75
C ALA A 29 5.07 -2.38 -5.45
N LYS A 30 4.28 -2.90 -4.51
CA LYS A 30 4.72 -3.37 -3.20
C LYS A 30 4.17 -4.75 -2.96
N ILE A 31 4.95 -5.60 -2.33
CA ILE A 31 4.53 -6.93 -1.91
C ILE A 31 4.83 -7.11 -0.42
N VAL A 32 3.90 -7.70 0.31
CA VAL A 32 4.11 -8.16 1.68
C VAL A 32 3.57 -9.57 1.80
N ILE A 33 4.37 -10.47 2.32
CA ILE A 33 3.95 -11.85 2.60
C ILE A 33 4.06 -12.08 4.11
N LEU A 34 2.94 -12.44 4.70
CA LEU A 34 2.87 -12.83 6.09
C LEU A 34 2.92 -14.35 6.20
N ASP A 35 3.68 -14.85 7.16
CA ASP A 35 3.68 -16.26 7.53
C ASP A 35 2.35 -16.67 8.20
N PRO A 36 2.11 -17.95 8.47
CA PRO A 36 0.91 -18.40 9.17
C PRO A 36 0.70 -17.80 10.57
N ARG A 37 1.75 -17.27 11.20
CA ARG A 37 1.67 -16.60 12.51
C ARG A 37 1.31 -15.12 12.38
N GLY A 38 1.31 -14.58 11.14
CA GLY A 38 1.05 -13.17 10.87
C GLY A 38 2.28 -12.27 10.93
N GLU A 39 3.47 -12.87 11.01
CA GLU A 39 4.73 -12.13 10.95
C GLU A 39 5.15 -11.91 9.49
N VAL A 40 5.88 -10.81 9.23
CA VAL A 40 6.36 -10.48 7.88
C VAL A 40 7.50 -11.45 7.52
N ALA A 41 7.20 -12.37 6.59
CA ALA A 41 8.18 -13.31 6.04
C ALA A 41 8.97 -12.74 4.86
N PHE A 42 8.32 -11.87 4.06
CA PHE A 42 8.93 -11.19 2.93
C PHE A 42 8.22 -9.86 2.67
N CYS A 43 8.98 -8.84 2.31
CA CYS A 43 8.44 -7.59 1.77
C CYS A 43 9.44 -6.96 0.81
N ASP A 44 8.93 -6.31 -0.23
CA ASP A 44 9.72 -5.54 -1.18
C ASP A 44 8.88 -4.43 -1.81
N TYR A 45 9.57 -3.41 -2.32
CA TYR A 45 8.98 -2.20 -2.91
C TYR A 45 9.78 -1.80 -4.14
N ARG A 46 9.08 -1.58 -5.28
CA ARG A 46 9.73 -1.19 -6.54
C ARG A 46 8.96 -0.13 -7.29
N ARG A 47 9.66 0.79 -7.93
CA ARG A 47 9.07 1.67 -8.96
C ARG A 47 8.93 0.88 -10.26
N HIS A 48 7.75 0.90 -10.88
CA HIS A 48 7.52 0.11 -12.10
C HIS A 48 7.79 0.87 -13.40
N GLN A 49 7.89 2.21 -13.39
CA GLN A 49 8.21 3.02 -14.56
C GLN A 49 7.38 2.61 -15.80
N ALA A 50 6.10 2.33 -15.60
CA ALA A 50 5.13 1.79 -16.56
C ALA A 50 5.31 0.30 -16.97
N ASP A 51 6.35 -0.40 -16.52
CA ASP A 51 6.51 -1.86 -16.67
C ASP A 51 5.94 -2.61 -15.46
N ILE A 52 4.62 -2.58 -15.33
CA ILE A 52 3.91 -3.17 -14.19
C ILE A 52 4.07 -4.69 -14.17
N ASP A 53 3.84 -5.35 -15.32
CA ASP A 53 3.90 -6.81 -15.42
C ASP A 53 5.30 -7.35 -15.09
N GLY A 54 6.35 -6.70 -15.60
CA GLY A 54 7.74 -7.07 -15.32
C GLY A 54 8.09 -6.90 -13.84
N VAL A 55 7.70 -5.79 -13.24
CA VAL A 55 8.00 -5.53 -11.82
C VAL A 55 7.21 -6.46 -10.90
N VAL A 56 5.91 -6.67 -11.13
CA VAL A 56 5.10 -7.60 -10.34
C VAL A 56 5.62 -9.02 -10.45
N SER A 57 5.95 -9.48 -11.67
CA SER A 57 6.55 -10.80 -11.89
C SER A 57 7.88 -10.96 -11.15
N GLY A 58 8.74 -9.94 -11.19
CA GLY A 58 10.01 -9.92 -10.46
C GLY A 58 9.82 -10.01 -8.94
N LEU A 59 8.87 -9.25 -8.37
CA LEU A 59 8.54 -9.30 -6.94
C LEU A 59 8.08 -10.70 -6.51
N LEU A 60 7.21 -11.33 -7.30
CA LEU A 60 6.71 -12.68 -7.03
C LEU A 60 7.81 -13.73 -7.15
N HIS A 61 8.69 -13.60 -8.17
CA HIS A 61 9.82 -14.51 -8.36
C HIS A 61 10.79 -14.47 -7.18
N ASP A 62 11.15 -13.25 -6.72
CA ASP A 62 12.08 -13.09 -5.60
C ASP A 62 11.47 -13.57 -4.28
N ALA A 63 10.17 -13.36 -4.09
CA ALA A 63 9.44 -13.92 -2.95
C ALA A 63 9.45 -15.46 -2.96
N ALA A 64 9.13 -16.08 -4.11
CA ALA A 64 9.16 -17.53 -4.26
C ALA A 64 10.56 -18.10 -4.04
N ALA A 65 11.60 -17.48 -4.60
CA ALA A 65 13.00 -17.89 -4.38
C ALA A 65 13.40 -17.79 -2.92
N ARG A 66 12.91 -16.79 -2.20
CA ARG A 66 13.22 -16.57 -0.78
C ARG A 66 12.49 -17.52 0.16
N LEU A 67 11.24 -17.86 -0.14
CA LEU A 67 10.36 -18.62 0.75
C LEU A 67 10.21 -20.11 0.37
N GLY A 68 10.76 -20.54 -0.78
CA GLY A 68 10.64 -21.92 -1.27
C GLY A 68 9.30 -22.22 -1.94
N ASP A 69 8.69 -21.20 -2.57
CA ASP A 69 7.43 -21.31 -3.35
C ASP A 69 6.25 -21.85 -2.51
N PRO A 70 5.91 -21.22 -1.38
CA PRO A 70 4.82 -21.66 -0.53
C PRO A 70 3.45 -21.42 -1.17
N GLU A 71 2.44 -22.17 -0.75
CA GLU A 71 1.05 -21.86 -1.06
C GLU A 71 0.65 -20.55 -0.36
N VAL A 72 0.07 -19.61 -1.11
CA VAL A 72 -0.28 -18.27 -0.62
C VAL A 72 -1.75 -17.92 -0.92
N ALA A 73 -2.41 -17.30 0.04
CA ALA A 73 -3.68 -16.60 -0.19
C ALA A 73 -3.36 -15.16 -0.63
N VAL A 74 -3.76 -14.80 -1.84
CA VAL A 74 -3.43 -13.49 -2.45
C VAL A 74 -4.58 -12.51 -2.26
N THR A 75 -4.25 -11.26 -1.92
CA THR A 75 -5.16 -10.12 -1.99
C THR A 75 -4.44 -8.96 -2.66
N VAL A 76 -5.13 -8.27 -3.56
CA VAL A 76 -4.57 -7.15 -4.33
C VAL A 76 -5.24 -5.85 -3.91
N THR A 77 -4.46 -4.77 -3.89
CA THR A 77 -4.90 -3.39 -3.68
C THR A 77 -4.16 -2.44 -4.63
N GLY A 78 -4.44 -1.16 -4.54
CA GLY A 78 -3.80 -0.14 -5.35
C GLY A 78 -4.64 0.30 -6.54
N SER A 79 -4.39 1.53 -7.02
CA SER A 79 -5.17 2.15 -8.10
C SER A 79 -5.13 1.37 -9.42
N VAL A 80 -4.05 0.64 -9.69
CA VAL A 80 -3.86 -0.23 -10.87
C VAL A 80 -4.19 -1.69 -10.54
N GLY A 81 -4.19 -2.06 -9.25
CA GLY A 81 -4.36 -3.42 -8.77
C GLY A 81 -5.69 -4.08 -9.16
N MET A 82 -6.75 -3.30 -9.38
CA MET A 82 -8.07 -3.83 -9.75
C MET A 82 -8.01 -4.65 -11.05
N GLY A 83 -7.32 -4.15 -12.09
CA GLY A 83 -7.16 -4.87 -13.36
C GLY A 83 -6.38 -6.19 -13.19
N ILE A 84 -5.39 -6.21 -12.30
CA ILE A 84 -4.64 -7.42 -11.97
C ILE A 84 -5.55 -8.42 -11.24
N ALA A 85 -6.30 -7.96 -10.25
CA ALA A 85 -7.22 -8.79 -9.49
C ALA A 85 -8.28 -9.45 -10.38
N GLU A 86 -8.86 -8.70 -11.30
CA GLU A 86 -9.82 -9.21 -12.29
C GLU A 86 -9.18 -10.26 -13.22
N ARG A 87 -7.98 -9.96 -13.77
CA ARG A 87 -7.27 -10.85 -14.69
C ARG A 87 -6.94 -12.20 -14.08
N PHE A 88 -6.58 -12.22 -12.80
CA PHE A 88 -6.17 -13.45 -12.10
C PHE A 88 -7.25 -14.03 -11.18
N ALA A 89 -8.45 -13.44 -11.17
CA ALA A 89 -9.58 -13.84 -10.33
C ALA A 89 -9.22 -13.95 -8.83
N VAL A 90 -8.43 -12.99 -8.34
CA VAL A 90 -8.04 -12.88 -6.92
C VAL A 90 -8.78 -11.73 -6.25
N PRO A 91 -8.97 -11.77 -4.91
CA PRO A 91 -9.64 -10.70 -4.17
C PRO A 91 -8.96 -9.33 -4.33
N PHE A 92 -9.78 -8.29 -4.46
CA PHE A 92 -9.36 -6.88 -4.44
C PHE A 92 -9.94 -6.15 -3.23
N VAL A 93 -9.12 -5.34 -2.57
CA VAL A 93 -9.51 -4.46 -1.47
C VAL A 93 -9.06 -3.04 -1.81
N GLN A 94 -9.92 -2.05 -1.60
CA GLN A 94 -9.53 -0.64 -1.78
C GLN A 94 -8.45 -0.24 -0.78
N GLU A 95 -7.46 0.56 -1.21
CA GLU A 95 -6.33 1.04 -0.40
C GLU A 95 -6.76 1.62 0.95
N VAL A 96 -7.76 2.49 0.94
CA VAL A 96 -8.25 3.15 2.15
C VAL A 96 -8.83 2.12 3.13
N ILE A 97 -9.55 1.12 2.63
CA ILE A 97 -10.11 0.06 3.47
C ILE A 97 -8.99 -0.78 4.07
N ALA A 98 -7.99 -1.15 3.29
CA ALA A 98 -6.82 -1.90 3.76
C ALA A 98 -6.05 -1.11 4.84
N ALA A 99 -5.78 0.18 4.60
CA ALA A 99 -5.10 1.06 5.56
C ALA A 99 -5.90 1.21 6.87
N VAL A 100 -7.21 1.46 6.79
CA VAL A 100 -8.07 1.58 7.97
C VAL A 100 -8.11 0.29 8.78
N GLN A 101 -8.21 -0.87 8.11
CA GLN A 101 -8.18 -2.16 8.79
C GLN A 101 -6.86 -2.41 9.50
N TYR A 102 -5.73 -2.14 8.84
CA TYR A 102 -4.40 -2.28 9.42
C TYR A 102 -4.26 -1.44 10.68
N VAL A 103 -4.57 -0.14 10.58
CA VAL A 103 -4.43 0.80 11.71
C VAL A 103 -5.32 0.37 12.88
N ARG A 104 -6.58 -0.01 12.63
CA ARG A 104 -7.49 -0.45 13.71
C ARG A 104 -7.05 -1.73 14.41
N GLN A 105 -6.35 -2.62 13.69
CA GLN A 105 -5.90 -3.90 14.25
C GLN A 105 -4.57 -3.80 15.00
N ARG A 106 -3.69 -2.90 14.57
CA ARG A 106 -2.30 -2.84 15.02
C ARG A 106 -1.99 -1.62 15.89
N GLU A 107 -2.74 -0.53 15.70
CA GLU A 107 -2.45 0.74 16.36
C GLU A 107 -3.62 1.16 17.26
N HIS A 108 -3.29 1.76 18.39
CA HIS A 108 -4.30 2.26 19.33
C HIS A 108 -4.24 3.78 19.42
N GLY A 109 -5.42 4.42 19.54
CA GLY A 109 -5.51 5.87 19.75
C GLY A 109 -5.23 6.71 18.50
N ILE A 110 -5.18 6.10 17.32
CA ILE A 110 -5.05 6.83 16.05
C ILE A 110 -6.41 7.39 15.65
N ALA A 111 -6.50 8.70 15.51
CA ALA A 111 -7.71 9.40 15.07
C ALA A 111 -7.69 9.75 13.58
N THR A 112 -6.51 9.79 12.95
CA THR A 112 -6.36 10.26 11.57
C THR A 112 -5.26 9.48 10.86
N ILE A 113 -5.54 9.07 9.63
CA ILE A 113 -4.56 8.51 8.69
C ILE A 113 -4.34 9.54 7.59
N ILE A 114 -3.09 9.86 7.28
CA ILE A 114 -2.71 10.68 6.13
C ILE A 114 -1.92 9.77 5.19
N ASP A 115 -2.46 9.59 3.99
CA ASP A 115 -1.85 8.82 2.93
C ASP A 115 -1.44 9.75 1.80
N ILE A 116 -0.15 9.78 1.50
CA ILE A 116 0.43 10.60 0.42
C ILE A 116 0.89 9.64 -0.66
N GLY A 117 0.05 9.48 -1.66
CA GLY A 117 0.34 8.67 -2.84
C GLY A 117 1.23 9.39 -3.86
N GLY A 118 1.53 8.70 -4.98
CA GLY A 118 2.28 9.30 -6.09
C GLY A 118 1.57 10.47 -6.74
N GLU A 119 0.26 10.37 -6.93
CA GLU A 119 -0.55 11.37 -7.66
C GLU A 119 -1.70 11.94 -6.83
N ASP A 120 -2.05 11.34 -5.70
CA ASP A 120 -3.12 11.78 -4.82
C ASP A 120 -2.67 11.88 -3.37
N ALA A 121 -3.45 12.59 -2.57
CA ALA A 121 -3.31 12.62 -1.13
C ALA A 121 -4.68 12.38 -0.49
N LYS A 122 -4.73 11.55 0.54
CA LYS A 122 -5.95 11.15 1.24
C LYS A 122 -5.80 11.41 2.73
N ILE A 123 -6.86 11.90 3.35
CA ILE A 123 -6.98 12.00 4.81
C ILE A 123 -8.20 11.19 5.22
N VAL A 124 -8.01 10.28 6.17
CA VAL A 124 -9.08 9.46 6.73
C VAL A 124 -9.20 9.79 8.22
N TYR A 125 -10.35 10.32 8.62
CA TYR A 125 -10.69 10.51 10.03
C TYR A 125 -11.36 9.26 10.56
N LEU A 126 -10.75 8.63 11.56
CA LEU A 126 -11.29 7.46 12.24
C LEU A 126 -12.19 7.92 13.38
N ARG A 127 -13.44 7.46 13.41
CA ARG A 127 -14.41 7.76 14.47
C ARG A 127 -14.53 6.60 15.45
N ASP A 128 -14.88 6.91 16.68
CA ASP A 128 -15.09 5.92 17.76
C ASP A 128 -16.26 4.98 17.48
N ASP A 129 -17.23 5.42 16.65
CA ASP A 129 -18.38 4.62 16.23
C ASP A 129 -18.04 3.57 15.15
N GLY A 130 -16.77 3.45 14.78
CA GLY A 130 -16.30 2.53 13.75
C GLY A 130 -16.41 3.06 12.32
N GLN A 131 -16.97 4.26 12.12
CA GLN A 131 -17.00 4.90 10.81
C GLN A 131 -15.66 5.52 10.44
N ALA A 132 -15.43 5.75 9.15
CA ALA A 132 -14.30 6.47 8.63
C ALA A 132 -14.77 7.54 7.62
N ASP A 133 -14.31 8.77 7.77
CA ASP A 133 -14.59 9.88 6.86
C ASP A 133 -13.35 10.11 5.98
N LEU A 134 -13.49 9.84 4.67
CA LEU A 134 -12.42 9.96 3.69
C LEU A 134 -12.53 11.30 2.98
N ARG A 135 -11.40 12.02 2.92
CA ARG A 135 -11.22 13.21 2.08
C ARG A 135 -10.02 13.00 1.17
N MET A 136 -10.19 13.29 -0.11
CA MET A 136 -9.16 13.14 -1.13
C MET A 136 -8.88 14.48 -1.80
N ASN A 137 -7.60 14.73 -2.08
CA ASN A 137 -7.16 15.75 -3.01
C ASN A 137 -6.74 15.06 -4.31
N GLY A 138 -7.65 14.98 -5.28
CA GLY A 138 -7.41 14.32 -6.57
C GLY A 138 -7.20 15.27 -7.74
N ASN A 139 -7.29 16.58 -7.52
CA ASN A 139 -7.25 17.58 -8.61
C ASN A 139 -5.93 18.37 -8.67
N CYS A 140 -4.99 18.13 -7.78
CA CYS A 140 -3.73 18.87 -7.72
C CYS A 140 -2.59 17.96 -7.26
N ALA A 141 -1.55 17.87 -8.06
CA ALA A 141 -0.33 17.14 -7.69
C ALA A 141 0.44 17.78 -6.52
N GLY A 142 0.10 19.01 -6.13
CA GLY A 142 0.69 19.70 -4.98
C GLY A 142 0.46 18.93 -3.68
N GLY A 143 1.55 18.59 -2.98
CA GLY A 143 1.49 17.79 -1.74
C GLY A 143 1.45 16.29 -1.96
N THR A 144 1.73 15.80 -3.17
CA THR A 144 1.83 14.38 -3.51
C THR A 144 3.28 13.95 -3.71
N GLY A 145 3.52 12.64 -3.81
CA GLY A 145 4.86 12.08 -4.08
C GLY A 145 5.47 12.63 -5.37
N ALA A 146 4.68 12.77 -6.44
CA ALA A 146 5.15 13.34 -7.70
C ALA A 146 5.65 14.80 -7.56
N PHE A 147 5.02 15.59 -6.69
CA PHE A 147 5.50 16.94 -6.38
C PHE A 147 6.84 16.90 -5.64
N ILE A 148 6.99 16.00 -4.67
CA ILE A 148 8.24 15.82 -3.93
C ILE A 148 9.35 15.37 -4.88
N ASP A 149 9.10 14.42 -5.78
CA ASP A 149 10.04 13.97 -6.81
C ASP A 149 10.48 15.16 -7.71
N GLN A 150 9.55 16.01 -8.13
CA GLN A 150 9.88 17.20 -8.92
C GLN A 150 10.74 18.22 -8.14
N MET A 151 10.48 18.40 -6.86
CA MET A 151 11.30 19.30 -6.03
C MET A 151 12.71 18.76 -5.84
N ALA A 152 12.87 17.46 -5.58
CA ALA A 152 14.18 16.83 -5.49
C ALA A 152 14.97 17.01 -6.79
N LEU A 153 14.33 16.77 -7.96
CA LEU A 153 14.95 16.98 -9.27
C LEU A 153 15.38 18.45 -9.50
N LEU A 154 14.52 19.41 -9.16
CA LEU A 154 14.82 20.84 -9.31
C LEU A 154 15.98 21.30 -8.42
N LEU A 155 16.12 20.70 -7.25
CA LEU A 155 17.19 20.98 -6.31
C LEU A 155 18.46 20.18 -6.62
N GLY A 156 18.40 19.24 -7.57
CA GLY A 156 19.54 18.37 -7.93
C GLY A 156 19.94 17.42 -6.80
N THR A 157 18.96 16.95 -6.00
CA THR A 157 19.18 16.09 -4.85
C THR A 157 18.30 14.83 -4.93
N GLU A 158 18.67 13.79 -4.20
CA GLU A 158 17.84 12.58 -4.01
C GLU A 158 16.81 12.81 -2.92
N ILE A 159 15.72 12.01 -2.91
CA ILE A 159 14.60 12.16 -1.96
C ILE A 159 15.07 12.02 -0.50
N ASP A 160 15.95 11.05 -0.22
CA ASP A 160 16.48 10.83 1.13
C ASP A 160 17.32 12.02 1.63
N GLU A 161 18.02 12.67 0.70
CA GLU A 161 18.80 13.88 0.97
C GLU A 161 17.87 15.10 1.20
N LEU A 162 16.76 15.18 0.46
CA LEU A 162 15.74 16.21 0.64
C LEU A 162 15.12 16.16 2.04
N ASP A 163 14.84 14.97 2.57
CA ASP A 163 14.33 14.78 3.93
C ASP A 163 15.33 15.29 4.97
N THR A 164 16.62 14.98 4.80
CA THR A 164 17.70 15.46 5.66
C THR A 164 17.81 16.99 5.64
N LEU A 165 17.73 17.61 4.46
CA LEU A 165 17.74 19.06 4.29
C LEU A 165 16.50 19.71 4.93
N ALA A 166 15.34 19.12 4.76
CA ALA A 166 14.10 19.59 5.37
C ALA A 166 14.17 19.56 6.90
N GLY A 167 14.76 18.52 7.49
CA GLY A 167 14.99 18.41 8.93
C GLY A 167 15.91 19.50 9.50
N GLN A 168 16.75 20.12 8.68
CA GLN A 168 17.65 21.22 9.07
C GLN A 168 17.03 22.62 8.86
N ALA A 169 15.84 22.71 8.27
CA ALA A 169 15.19 23.97 7.96
C ALA A 169 14.84 24.74 9.24
N THR A 170 15.26 26.00 9.32
CA THR A 170 14.92 26.91 10.42
C THR A 170 13.69 27.75 10.11
N HIS A 171 13.27 27.81 8.84
CA HIS A 171 12.09 28.53 8.38
C HIS A 171 11.30 27.68 7.39
N ILE A 172 9.99 27.71 7.53
CA ILE A 172 9.07 27.01 6.63
C ILE A 172 8.40 28.05 5.74
N HIS A 173 8.57 27.92 4.43
CA HIS A 173 7.92 28.77 3.44
C HIS A 173 6.85 27.94 2.71
N PRO A 174 5.55 28.30 2.80
CA PRO A 174 4.52 27.63 2.02
C PRO A 174 4.72 27.93 0.54
N ILE A 175 4.89 26.86 -0.26
CA ILE A 175 5.12 26.96 -1.72
C ILE A 175 3.80 26.89 -2.49
N ALA A 176 2.81 26.18 -1.96
CA ALA A 176 1.48 26.10 -2.53
C ALA A 176 0.42 26.45 -1.50
N SER A 177 -0.40 27.42 -1.83
CA SER A 177 -1.56 27.80 -1.03
C SER A 177 -2.84 27.58 -1.86
N ARG A 178 -3.56 26.55 -1.54
CA ARG A 178 -4.98 26.41 -1.90
C ARG A 178 -5.71 25.62 -0.85
#